data_eababdc4067a6be8a3869f4aa6892cbd
#
_entry.id   eababdc4067a6be8a3869f4aa6892cbd
#
_cell.length_a   1.000
_cell.length_b   1.000
_cell.length_c   1.000
_cell.angle_alpha   90.00
_cell.angle_beta   90.00
_cell.angle_gamma   90.00
#
_symmetry.space_group_name_H-M   'P 1'
#
loop_
_entity.id
_entity.type
_entity.pdbx_description
1 polymer ?
#
loop_
_entity_poly.entity_id
_entity_poly.type
_entity_poly.pdbx_seq_one_letter_code
_entity_poly.pdbx_strand_id
1 'polypeptide(L)'
;MCVLGDEAVTIKWTICIRGHRAMFVSKLPPKPDFEVLAAAAPASADRRTFVLALMGNLICSWSNNESLFIYVLMILLRTDEASAAVVFATLNTTRARLDLIQRLAKIRISDRALAKNLTALIERFSESTKVRNELNHCMFIFDSAGAITHTQSMRLMETRSSLRFGEIKALDEPRLQEMVRTTHEMTRINRDIWDLLPRLEAHVYGVKSQSVPRDAA
;
A
#
# COMPACT_ATOMS: atom_id res chain seq x y z
N MET A 1 -15.58 16.22 18.93
CA MET A 1 -15.21 17.52 18.33
C MET A 1 -13.69 17.62 18.42
N CYS A 2 -13.00 17.02 17.43
CA CYS A 2 -11.54 17.07 17.35
C CYS A 2 -11.15 18.32 16.57
N VAL A 3 -10.38 19.19 17.23
CA VAL A 3 -9.75 20.34 16.59
C VAL A 3 -8.50 19.79 15.87
N LEU A 4 -8.53 19.74 14.55
CA LEU A 4 -7.34 19.50 13.73
C LEU A 4 -6.52 20.78 13.74
N GLY A 5 -5.36 20.75 14.38
CA GLY A 5 -4.38 21.80 14.28
C GLY A 5 -3.77 21.82 12.87
N ASP A 6 -3.90 22.96 12.20
CA ASP A 6 -3.35 23.26 10.88
C ASP A 6 -1.84 23.55 11.01
N GLU A 7 -1.00 22.53 11.05
CA GLU A 7 0.44 22.66 10.78
C GLU A 7 0.87 21.63 9.73
N ALA A 8 0.79 22.05 8.46
CA ALA A 8 1.42 21.31 7.36
C ALA A 8 2.95 21.38 7.53
N VAL A 9 3.55 20.28 7.93
CA VAL A 9 5.02 20.15 7.98
C VAL A 9 5.55 20.10 6.55
N THR A 10 6.00 21.25 6.06
CA THR A 10 6.59 21.36 4.72
C THR A 10 8.10 21.11 4.80
N ILE A 11 8.55 19.99 4.23
CA ILE A 11 9.99 19.67 4.13
C ILE A 11 10.60 20.49 2.98
N LYS A 12 11.49 21.43 3.31
CA LYS A 12 12.17 22.30 2.33
C LYS A 12 13.56 21.74 1.98
N TRP A 13 13.81 21.51 0.68
CA TRP A 13 15.11 21.13 0.16
C TRP A 13 15.71 22.31 -0.65
N THR A 14 17.00 22.56 -0.48
CA THR A 14 17.68 23.61 -1.24
C THR A 14 18.53 23.01 -2.36
N ILE A 15 18.18 23.31 -3.62
CA ILE A 15 18.95 22.93 -4.80
C ILE A 15 19.75 24.15 -5.27
N CYS A 16 21.05 24.03 -5.40
CA CYS A 16 21.92 25.06 -5.96
C CYS A 16 22.22 24.76 -7.43
N ILE A 17 21.55 25.44 -8.37
CA ILE A 17 21.84 25.37 -9.80
C ILE A 17 22.31 26.77 -10.24
N ARG A 18 23.61 26.90 -10.55
CA ARG A 18 24.26 28.09 -11.19
C ARG A 18 23.62 29.42 -10.81
N GLY A 19 23.81 29.87 -9.58
CA GLY A 19 23.50 31.25 -9.16
C GLY A 19 22.05 31.55 -8.77
N HIS A 20 21.11 30.63 -9.01
CA HIS A 20 19.73 30.77 -8.52
C HIS A 20 19.46 29.62 -7.51
N ARG A 21 19.26 29.98 -6.24
CA ARG A 21 18.78 29.05 -5.20
C ARG A 21 17.29 28.83 -5.43
N ALA A 22 16.93 27.84 -6.23
CA ALA A 22 15.56 27.34 -6.23
C ALA A 22 15.42 26.42 -5.02
N MET A 23 14.55 26.78 -4.06
CA MET A 23 14.17 25.88 -2.98
C MET A 23 13.22 24.83 -3.56
N PHE A 24 13.69 23.58 -3.63
CA PHE A 24 12.81 22.46 -3.94
C PHE A 24 12.00 22.13 -2.68
N VAL A 25 10.69 22.23 -2.79
CA VAL A 25 9.76 21.81 -1.73
C VAL A 25 9.23 20.44 -2.14
N SER A 26 9.52 19.41 -1.35
CA SER A 26 8.97 18.07 -1.59
C SER A 26 7.44 18.12 -1.58
N LYS A 27 6.81 17.49 -2.57
CA LYS A 27 5.35 17.35 -2.67
C LYS A 27 4.84 16.10 -1.97
N LEU A 28 5.73 15.38 -1.28
CA LEU A 28 5.35 14.18 -0.55
C LEU A 28 4.62 14.55 0.75
N PRO A 29 3.57 13.80 1.13
CA PRO A 29 2.93 13.95 2.43
C PRO A 29 3.87 13.51 3.58
N PRO A 30 3.58 13.86 4.83
CA PRO A 30 4.38 13.41 5.98
C PRO A 30 4.30 11.91 6.15
N LYS A 31 5.46 11.30 6.48
CA LYS A 31 5.55 9.86 6.76
C LYS A 31 4.73 9.52 8.02
N PRO A 32 3.88 8.46 7.98
CA PRO A 32 3.10 8.06 9.14
C PRO A 32 3.97 7.52 10.28
N ASP A 33 3.44 7.59 11.51
CA ASP A 33 3.99 6.84 12.64
C ASP A 33 3.59 5.37 12.55
N PHE A 34 4.54 4.50 12.23
CA PHE A 34 4.30 3.07 12.02
C PHE A 34 4.06 2.31 13.33
N GLU A 35 4.52 2.80 14.46
CA GLU A 35 4.30 2.14 15.75
C GLU A 35 2.83 2.30 16.17
N VAL A 36 2.26 3.49 15.94
CA VAL A 36 0.81 3.72 16.13
C VAL A 36 -0.03 2.87 15.20
N LEU A 37 0.40 2.72 13.93
CA LEU A 37 -0.31 1.90 12.94
C LEU A 37 -0.17 0.38 13.20
N ALA A 38 0.87 -0.05 13.90
CA ALA A 38 1.10 -1.46 14.22
C ALA A 38 0.25 -1.96 15.41
N ALA A 39 -0.46 -1.08 16.12
CA ALA A 39 -1.39 -1.47 17.18
C ALA A 39 -2.54 -2.29 16.58
N ALA A 40 -2.37 -3.62 16.57
CA ALA A 40 -3.36 -4.57 16.09
C ALA A 40 -4.65 -4.51 16.93
N ALA A 41 -5.71 -5.13 16.43
CA ALA A 41 -6.98 -5.28 17.14
C ALA A 41 -6.78 -5.75 18.59
N PRO A 42 -7.57 -5.23 19.55
CA PRO A 42 -7.43 -5.60 20.96
C PRO A 42 -7.51 -7.11 21.16
N ALA A 43 -6.56 -7.67 21.90
CA ALA A 43 -6.51 -9.11 22.17
C ALA A 43 -7.71 -9.63 23.00
N SER A 44 -8.45 -8.71 23.66
CA SER A 44 -9.64 -8.99 24.46
C SER A 44 -10.95 -9.00 23.66
N ALA A 45 -10.92 -8.73 22.34
CA ALA A 45 -12.11 -8.76 21.51
C ALA A 45 -12.65 -10.19 21.38
N ASP A 46 -13.99 -10.33 21.33
CA ASP A 46 -14.59 -11.62 20.98
C ASP A 46 -14.19 -12.02 19.55
N ARG A 47 -14.36 -13.32 19.21
CA ARG A 47 -13.89 -13.86 17.94
C ARG A 47 -14.44 -13.11 16.72
N ARG A 48 -15.70 -12.69 16.76
CA ARG A 48 -16.32 -11.96 15.65
C ARG A 48 -15.69 -10.59 15.48
N THR A 49 -15.58 -9.84 16.57
CA THR A 49 -14.94 -8.52 16.60
C THR A 49 -13.48 -8.60 16.18
N PHE A 50 -12.78 -9.63 16.66
CA PHE A 50 -11.39 -9.88 16.27
C PHE A 50 -11.24 -10.11 14.76
N VAL A 51 -12.07 -10.98 14.17
CA VAL A 51 -12.07 -11.23 12.72
C VAL A 51 -12.36 -9.96 11.93
N LEU A 52 -13.40 -9.21 12.35
CA LEU A 52 -13.75 -7.96 11.68
C LEU A 52 -12.65 -6.91 11.79
N ALA A 53 -11.97 -6.83 12.93
CA ALA A 53 -10.83 -5.94 13.14
C ALA A 53 -9.63 -6.34 12.26
N LEU A 54 -9.32 -7.65 12.14
CA LEU A 54 -8.28 -8.12 11.23
C LEU A 54 -8.59 -7.78 9.77
N MET A 55 -9.84 -7.96 9.35
CA MET A 55 -10.29 -7.59 8.01
C MET A 55 -10.16 -6.07 7.78
N GLY A 56 -10.62 -5.27 8.73
CA GLY A 56 -10.50 -3.81 8.68
C GLY A 56 -9.03 -3.38 8.54
N ASN A 57 -8.15 -3.92 9.36
CA ASN A 57 -6.71 -3.63 9.30
C ASN A 57 -6.10 -4.02 7.96
N LEU A 58 -6.45 -5.20 7.42
CA LEU A 58 -5.97 -5.64 6.12
C LEU A 58 -6.42 -4.70 4.99
N ILE A 59 -7.70 -4.29 5.00
CA ILE A 59 -8.26 -3.39 3.98
C ILE A 59 -7.63 -2.00 4.09
N CYS A 60 -7.53 -1.44 5.29
CA CYS A 60 -6.92 -0.14 5.53
C CYS A 60 -5.44 -0.13 5.09
N SER A 61 -4.67 -1.13 5.52
CA SER A 61 -3.26 -1.24 5.14
C SER A 61 -3.07 -1.39 3.64
N TRP A 62 -3.94 -2.18 2.99
CA TRP A 62 -3.93 -2.35 1.54
C TRP A 62 -4.25 -1.04 0.82
N SER A 63 -5.32 -0.33 1.22
CA SER A 63 -5.75 0.93 0.61
C SER A 63 -4.68 2.02 0.74
N ASN A 64 -4.04 2.12 1.92
CA ASN A 64 -2.94 3.06 2.14
C ASN A 64 -1.76 2.76 1.20
N ASN A 65 -1.40 1.48 1.03
CA ASN A 65 -0.32 1.11 0.12
C ASN A 65 -0.68 1.41 -1.34
N GLU A 66 -1.90 1.07 -1.76
CA GLU A 66 -2.35 1.36 -3.12
C GLU A 66 -2.29 2.86 -3.42
N SER A 67 -2.75 3.69 -2.48
CA SER A 67 -2.73 5.15 -2.62
C SER A 67 -1.31 5.73 -2.72
N LEU A 68 -0.33 5.14 -2.04
CA LEU A 68 1.07 5.58 -2.13
C LEU A 68 1.67 5.40 -3.53
N PHE A 69 1.17 4.48 -4.33
CA PHE A 69 1.61 4.33 -5.72
C PHE A 69 1.23 5.52 -6.60
N ILE A 70 0.29 6.40 -6.18
CA ILE A 70 0.02 7.68 -6.84
C ILE A 70 1.27 8.56 -6.82
N TYR A 71 1.99 8.61 -5.68
CA TYR A 71 3.24 9.39 -5.57
C TYR A 71 4.38 8.79 -6.39
N VAL A 72 4.46 7.46 -6.46
CA VAL A 72 5.40 6.78 -7.38
C VAL A 72 5.10 7.19 -8.83
N LEU A 73 3.82 7.19 -9.21
CA LEU A 73 3.38 7.59 -10.54
C LEU A 73 3.65 9.07 -10.81
N MET A 74 3.37 9.95 -9.84
CA MET A 74 3.66 11.39 -9.90
C MET A 74 5.14 11.66 -10.22
N ILE A 75 6.04 10.98 -9.51
CA ILE A 75 7.48 11.13 -9.70
C ILE A 75 7.90 10.61 -11.09
N LEU A 76 7.46 9.40 -11.47
CA LEU A 76 7.83 8.78 -12.75
C LEU A 76 7.29 9.56 -13.96
N LEU A 77 6.11 10.14 -13.88
CA LEU A 77 5.53 10.99 -14.91
C LEU A 77 6.11 12.42 -14.90
N ARG A 78 6.78 12.84 -13.83
CA ARG A 78 7.25 14.22 -13.59
C ARG A 78 6.09 15.22 -13.65
N THR A 79 4.99 14.89 -13.02
CA THR A 79 3.75 15.67 -13.01
C THR A 79 3.39 16.13 -11.58
N ASP A 80 2.26 16.81 -11.44
CA ASP A 80 1.67 17.15 -10.14
C ASP A 80 0.80 16.01 -9.60
N GLU A 81 0.43 16.10 -8.32
CA GLU A 81 -0.36 15.09 -7.63
C GLU A 81 -1.74 14.89 -8.26
N ALA A 82 -2.42 15.98 -8.64
CA ALA A 82 -3.76 15.91 -9.20
C ALA A 82 -3.76 15.17 -10.55
N SER A 83 -2.80 15.48 -11.42
CA SER A 83 -2.62 14.81 -12.71
C SER A 83 -2.29 13.33 -12.55
N ALA A 84 -1.40 12.98 -11.60
CA ALA A 84 -1.08 11.60 -11.29
C ALA A 84 -2.30 10.84 -10.74
N ALA A 85 -3.08 11.47 -9.85
CA ALA A 85 -4.31 10.89 -9.30
C ALA A 85 -5.36 10.63 -10.39
N VAL A 86 -5.54 11.55 -11.33
CA VAL A 86 -6.45 11.36 -12.49
C VAL A 86 -6.02 10.16 -13.32
N VAL A 87 -4.73 10.05 -13.68
CA VAL A 87 -4.20 8.89 -14.42
C VAL A 87 -4.43 7.60 -13.64
N PHE A 88 -4.11 7.61 -12.35
CA PHE A 88 -4.25 6.44 -11.47
C PHE A 88 -5.71 5.99 -11.34
N ALA A 89 -6.64 6.92 -11.15
CA ALA A 89 -8.07 6.65 -11.01
C ALA A 89 -8.73 6.19 -12.33
N THR A 90 -8.20 6.61 -13.46
CA THR A 90 -8.69 6.17 -14.79
C THR A 90 -8.41 4.68 -15.03
N LEU A 91 -7.39 4.12 -14.39
CA LEU A 91 -7.07 2.70 -14.46
C LEU A 91 -7.95 1.91 -13.49
N ASN A 92 -8.83 1.07 -14.01
CA ASN A 92 -9.89 0.40 -13.25
C ASN A 92 -9.41 -0.76 -12.38
N THR A 93 -8.16 -1.20 -12.49
CA THR A 93 -7.62 -2.31 -11.71
C THR A 93 -6.27 -1.98 -11.11
N THR A 94 -6.01 -2.48 -9.90
CA THR A 94 -4.69 -2.41 -9.26
C THR A 94 -3.60 -2.95 -10.18
N ARG A 95 -3.86 -4.05 -10.90
CA ARG A 95 -2.91 -4.64 -11.85
C ARG A 95 -2.51 -3.64 -12.95
N ALA A 96 -3.49 -2.97 -13.58
CA ALA A 96 -3.20 -2.01 -14.64
C ALA A 96 -2.39 -0.81 -14.11
N ARG A 97 -2.65 -0.37 -12.88
CA ARG A 97 -1.89 0.69 -12.19
C ARG A 97 -0.43 0.28 -11.99
N LEU A 98 -0.21 -0.91 -11.46
CA LEU A 98 1.14 -1.43 -11.21
C LEU A 98 1.90 -1.73 -12.52
N ASP A 99 1.22 -2.26 -13.54
CA ASP A 99 1.80 -2.48 -14.87
C ASP A 99 2.26 -1.17 -15.52
N LEU A 100 1.47 -0.08 -15.38
CA LEU A 100 1.89 1.24 -15.84
C LEU A 100 3.15 1.72 -15.12
N ILE A 101 3.18 1.61 -13.79
CA ILE A 101 4.34 2.00 -12.99
C ILE A 101 5.59 1.22 -13.41
N GLN A 102 5.48 -0.09 -13.59
CA GLN A 102 6.60 -0.93 -14.04
C GLN A 102 7.12 -0.54 -15.43
N ARG A 103 6.23 -0.18 -16.36
CA ARG A 103 6.63 0.29 -17.70
C ARG A 103 7.33 1.64 -17.63
N LEU A 104 6.82 2.59 -16.84
CA LEU A 104 7.45 3.89 -16.63
C LEU A 104 8.81 3.76 -15.94
N ALA A 105 8.93 2.85 -14.97
CA ALA A 105 10.19 2.59 -14.28
C ALA A 105 11.29 2.16 -15.25
N LYS A 106 10.98 1.32 -16.26
CA LYS A 106 11.94 0.90 -17.29
C LYS A 106 12.49 2.06 -18.13
N ILE A 107 11.71 3.14 -18.27
CA ILE A 107 12.09 4.33 -19.06
C ILE A 107 12.81 5.37 -18.20
N ARG A 108 12.41 5.48 -16.91
CA ARG A 108 12.81 6.59 -16.04
C ARG A 108 13.91 6.25 -15.05
N ILE A 109 14.10 4.98 -14.71
CA ILE A 109 15.06 4.54 -13.69
C ILE A 109 16.24 3.85 -14.36
N SER A 110 17.38 4.55 -14.42
CA SER A 110 18.64 3.99 -14.93
C SER A 110 19.43 3.21 -13.86
N ASP A 111 19.19 3.50 -12.58
CA ASP A 111 19.79 2.77 -11.45
C ASP A 111 19.14 1.38 -11.31
N ARG A 112 19.92 0.34 -11.60
CA ARG A 112 19.47 -1.05 -11.54
C ARG A 112 19.02 -1.49 -10.15
N ALA A 113 19.67 -1.00 -9.08
CA ALA A 113 19.32 -1.36 -7.72
C ALA A 113 17.96 -0.75 -7.33
N LEU A 114 17.74 0.53 -7.66
CA LEU A 114 16.49 1.23 -7.44
C LEU A 114 15.32 0.58 -8.23
N ALA A 115 15.54 0.24 -9.49
CA ALA A 115 14.57 -0.43 -10.34
C ALA A 115 14.19 -1.81 -9.77
N LYS A 116 15.18 -2.60 -9.30
CA LYS A 116 14.97 -3.90 -8.66
C LYS A 116 14.16 -3.77 -7.38
N ASN A 117 14.47 -2.77 -6.55
CA ASN A 117 13.74 -2.51 -5.30
C ASN A 117 12.27 -2.19 -5.57
N LEU A 118 11.97 -1.30 -6.53
CA LEU A 118 10.60 -0.99 -6.91
C LEU A 118 9.86 -2.23 -7.45
N THR A 119 10.50 -3.04 -8.30
CA THR A 119 9.91 -4.27 -8.84
C THR A 119 9.57 -5.26 -7.73
N ALA A 120 10.51 -5.53 -6.81
CA ALA A 120 10.28 -6.44 -5.69
C ALA A 120 9.15 -5.95 -4.77
N LEU A 121 9.06 -4.65 -4.55
CA LEU A 121 7.98 -4.04 -3.76
C LEU A 121 6.61 -4.22 -4.42
N ILE A 122 6.51 -4.01 -5.74
CA ILE A 122 5.30 -4.24 -6.51
C ILE A 122 4.88 -5.72 -6.48
N GLU A 123 5.83 -6.65 -6.58
CA GLU A 123 5.57 -8.09 -6.51
C GLU A 123 5.01 -8.48 -5.13
N ARG A 124 5.63 -8.02 -4.04
CA ARG A 124 5.16 -8.24 -2.67
C ARG A 124 3.75 -7.68 -2.44
N PHE A 125 3.49 -6.47 -2.93
CA PHE A 125 2.16 -5.87 -2.84
C PHE A 125 1.12 -6.66 -3.64
N SER A 126 1.47 -7.10 -4.86
CA SER A 126 0.59 -7.92 -5.69
C SER A 126 0.25 -9.26 -5.03
N GLU A 127 1.23 -9.91 -4.37
CA GLU A 127 0.99 -11.16 -3.64
C GLU A 127 0.06 -10.95 -2.44
N SER A 128 0.33 -9.92 -1.63
CA SER A 128 -0.52 -9.56 -0.48
C SER A 128 -1.94 -9.17 -0.89
N THR A 129 -2.12 -8.62 -2.10
CA THR A 129 -3.43 -8.26 -2.66
C THR A 129 -4.32 -9.48 -2.89
N LYS A 130 -3.75 -10.68 -3.10
CA LYS A 130 -4.55 -11.92 -3.30
C LYS A 130 -5.40 -12.25 -2.09
N VAL A 131 -4.82 -12.20 -0.88
CA VAL A 131 -5.55 -12.48 0.37
C VAL A 131 -6.65 -11.44 0.59
N ARG A 132 -6.35 -10.16 0.38
CA ARG A 132 -7.34 -9.07 0.47
C ARG A 132 -8.48 -9.28 -0.52
N ASN A 133 -8.19 -9.62 -1.77
CA ASN A 133 -9.20 -9.83 -2.79
C ASN A 133 -10.08 -11.06 -2.48
N GLU A 134 -9.50 -12.13 -1.96
CA GLU A 134 -10.26 -13.30 -1.55
C GLU A 134 -11.29 -12.94 -0.47
N LEU A 135 -10.87 -12.20 0.57
CA LEU A 135 -11.75 -11.77 1.66
C LEU A 135 -12.80 -10.73 1.23
N ASN A 136 -12.47 -9.84 0.30
CA ASN A 136 -13.41 -8.84 -0.21
C ASN A 136 -14.48 -9.42 -1.17
N HIS A 137 -14.19 -10.56 -1.78
CA HIS A 137 -15.05 -11.19 -2.77
C HIS A 137 -15.52 -12.57 -2.32
N CYS A 138 -15.85 -12.72 -1.03
CA CYS A 138 -16.42 -13.92 -0.46
C CYS A 138 -17.73 -13.62 0.29
N MET A 139 -18.53 -14.63 0.48
CA MET A 139 -19.65 -14.63 1.41
C MET A 139 -19.16 -15.17 2.75
N PHE A 140 -19.55 -14.54 3.85
CA PHE A 140 -19.23 -14.97 5.21
C PHE A 140 -20.33 -15.86 5.75
N ILE A 141 -19.95 -16.98 6.35
CA ILE A 141 -20.87 -17.95 6.95
C ILE A 141 -20.74 -17.84 8.46
N PHE A 142 -21.89 -17.68 9.11
CA PHE A 142 -21.99 -17.52 10.56
C PHE A 142 -22.56 -18.79 11.20
N ASP A 143 -22.14 -19.08 12.44
CA ASP A 143 -22.80 -20.06 13.27
C ASP A 143 -24.00 -19.49 14.03
N SER A 144 -24.67 -20.33 14.82
CA SER A 144 -25.83 -19.93 15.62
C SER A 144 -25.51 -18.92 16.72
N ALA A 145 -24.24 -18.78 17.13
CA ALA A 145 -23.76 -17.78 18.09
C ALA A 145 -23.34 -16.47 17.42
N GLY A 146 -23.40 -16.38 16.08
CA GLY A 146 -23.03 -15.21 15.30
C GLY A 146 -21.52 -15.06 15.07
N ALA A 147 -20.73 -16.09 15.35
CA ALA A 147 -19.31 -16.11 15.00
C ALA A 147 -19.10 -16.43 13.52
N ILE A 148 -18.12 -15.78 12.89
CA ILE A 148 -17.74 -16.07 11.51
C ILE A 148 -16.89 -17.35 11.50
N THR A 149 -17.40 -18.40 10.86
CA THR A 149 -16.79 -19.73 10.85
C THR A 149 -16.13 -20.08 9.52
N HIS A 150 -16.71 -19.63 8.40
CA HIS A 150 -16.21 -19.95 7.07
C HIS A 150 -16.37 -18.76 6.14
N THR A 151 -15.64 -18.81 5.03
CA THR A 151 -15.81 -17.94 3.86
C THR A 151 -16.12 -18.79 2.64
N GLN A 152 -17.00 -18.32 1.77
CA GLN A 152 -17.28 -18.96 0.48
C GLN A 152 -16.90 -18.00 -0.65
N SER A 153 -15.99 -18.42 -1.52
CA SER A 153 -15.58 -17.59 -2.65
C SER A 153 -16.73 -17.37 -3.61
N MET A 154 -16.80 -16.17 -4.23
CA MET A 154 -17.84 -15.84 -5.21
C MET A 154 -17.46 -16.26 -6.66
N ARG A 155 -16.46 -17.12 -6.81
CA ARG A 155 -15.99 -17.57 -8.12
C ARG A 155 -16.76 -18.80 -8.58
N LEU A 156 -17.19 -18.79 -9.85
CA LEU A 156 -17.66 -19.98 -10.52
C LEU A 156 -16.45 -20.83 -10.91
N MET A 157 -16.49 -22.10 -10.50
CA MET A 157 -15.50 -23.10 -10.92
C MET A 157 -16.20 -24.01 -11.95
N GLU A 158 -15.84 -23.84 -13.21
CA GLU A 158 -16.39 -24.60 -14.32
C GLU A 158 -15.39 -25.67 -14.76
N THR A 159 -15.87 -26.90 -14.88
CA THR A 159 -15.17 -28.01 -15.51
C THR A 159 -16.00 -28.50 -16.70
N ARG A 160 -15.47 -29.39 -17.54
CA ARG A 160 -16.22 -29.94 -18.67
C ARG A 160 -17.57 -30.57 -18.29
N SER A 161 -17.73 -31.04 -17.07
CA SER A 161 -18.91 -31.79 -16.61
C SER A 161 -19.63 -31.18 -15.40
N SER A 162 -19.10 -30.12 -14.78
CA SER A 162 -19.70 -29.55 -13.59
C SER A 162 -19.45 -28.05 -13.47
N LEU A 163 -20.44 -27.36 -12.92
CA LEU A 163 -20.36 -25.97 -12.49
C LEU A 163 -20.52 -25.93 -10.97
N ARG A 164 -19.53 -25.43 -10.26
CA ARG A 164 -19.59 -25.25 -8.82
C ARG A 164 -19.50 -23.77 -8.47
N PHE A 165 -20.36 -23.34 -7.57
CA PHE A 165 -20.31 -21.98 -7.04
C PHE A 165 -19.47 -21.96 -5.77
N GLY A 166 -18.29 -21.37 -5.92
CA GLY A 166 -17.41 -21.07 -4.80
C GLY A 166 -16.76 -22.27 -4.12
N GLU A 167 -15.70 -21.99 -3.43
CA GLU A 167 -15.02 -22.90 -2.51
C GLU A 167 -15.30 -22.41 -1.10
N ILE A 168 -15.73 -23.31 -0.22
CA ILE A 168 -15.91 -23.00 1.21
C ILE A 168 -14.60 -23.29 1.93
N LYS A 169 -14.09 -22.28 2.63
CA LYS A 169 -12.88 -22.38 3.45
C LYS A 169 -13.19 -22.04 4.89
N ALA A 170 -12.68 -22.86 5.82
CA ALA A 170 -12.77 -22.55 7.23
C ALA A 170 -12.00 -21.24 7.55
N LEU A 171 -12.58 -20.43 8.43
CA LEU A 171 -11.91 -19.30 9.03
C LEU A 171 -11.31 -19.71 10.36
N ASP A 172 -10.39 -20.66 10.29
CA ASP A 172 -9.67 -21.28 11.41
C ASP A 172 -8.43 -20.48 11.82
N GLU A 173 -7.73 -20.96 12.84
CA GLU A 173 -6.52 -20.30 13.33
C GLU A 173 -5.42 -20.13 12.27
N PRO A 174 -5.08 -21.13 11.43
CA PRO A 174 -4.15 -20.94 10.32
C PRO A 174 -4.53 -19.81 9.38
N ARG A 175 -5.83 -19.65 9.09
CA ARG A 175 -6.34 -18.60 8.23
C ARG A 175 -6.27 -17.22 8.87
N LEU A 176 -6.59 -17.13 10.17
CA LEU A 176 -6.42 -15.88 10.92
C LEU A 176 -4.96 -15.46 10.99
N GLN A 177 -4.04 -16.43 11.21
CA GLN A 177 -2.61 -16.18 11.19
C GLN A 177 -2.10 -15.73 9.81
N GLU A 178 -2.68 -16.22 8.72
CA GLU A 178 -2.39 -15.73 7.37
C GLU A 178 -2.80 -14.26 7.21
N MET A 179 -3.99 -13.87 7.70
CA MET A 179 -4.45 -12.49 7.69
C MET A 179 -3.50 -11.57 8.48
N VAL A 180 -3.09 -12.01 9.67
CA VAL A 180 -2.12 -11.27 10.51
C VAL A 180 -0.79 -11.10 9.78
N ARG A 181 -0.22 -12.18 9.23
CA ARG A 181 1.04 -12.12 8.47
C ARG A 181 0.93 -11.19 7.26
N THR A 182 -0.20 -11.25 6.55
CA THR A 182 -0.45 -10.37 5.38
C THR A 182 -0.54 -8.91 5.79
N THR A 183 -1.21 -8.61 6.91
CA THR A 183 -1.29 -7.24 7.45
C THR A 183 0.09 -6.72 7.86
N HIS A 184 0.90 -7.54 8.53
CA HIS A 184 2.29 -7.17 8.85
C HIS A 184 3.14 -6.95 7.59
N GLU A 185 2.94 -7.77 6.55
CA GLU A 185 3.63 -7.55 5.27
C GLU A 185 3.18 -6.25 4.61
N MET A 186 1.89 -5.93 4.63
CA MET A 186 1.39 -4.63 4.14
C MET A 186 2.01 -3.44 4.88
N THR A 187 2.20 -3.55 6.20
CA THR A 187 2.88 -2.51 6.99
C THR A 187 4.35 -2.37 6.59
N ARG A 188 5.06 -3.48 6.33
CA ARG A 188 6.44 -3.44 5.82
C ARG A 188 6.49 -2.80 4.43
N ILE A 189 5.59 -3.19 3.53
CA ILE A 189 5.48 -2.60 2.19
C ILE A 189 5.24 -1.09 2.28
N ASN A 190 4.35 -0.65 3.17
CA ASN A 190 4.09 0.78 3.38
C ASN A 190 5.36 1.54 3.75
N ARG A 191 6.11 1.03 4.73
CA ARG A 191 7.40 1.61 5.15
C ARG A 191 8.40 1.65 3.99
N ASP A 192 8.52 0.55 3.25
CA ASP A 192 9.44 0.42 2.12
C ASP A 192 9.08 1.39 0.98
N ILE A 193 7.78 1.65 0.74
CA ILE A 193 7.35 2.68 -0.24
C ILE A 193 7.79 4.06 0.25
N TRP A 194 7.54 4.41 1.51
CA TRP A 194 7.95 5.69 2.07
C TRP A 194 9.47 5.90 2.01
N ASP A 195 10.25 4.86 2.24
CA ASP A 195 11.71 4.92 2.16
C ASP A 195 12.21 4.97 0.69
N LEU A 196 11.43 4.43 -0.25
CA LEU A 196 11.73 4.48 -1.68
C LEU A 196 11.46 5.84 -2.32
N LEU A 197 10.35 6.51 -1.93
CA LEU A 197 9.88 7.73 -2.58
C LEU A 197 10.95 8.84 -2.66
N PRO A 198 11.67 9.23 -1.59
CA PRO A 198 12.70 10.26 -1.67
C PRO A 198 13.88 9.88 -2.58
N ARG A 199 14.24 8.60 -2.59
CA ARG A 199 15.32 8.08 -3.46
C ARG A 199 14.91 8.09 -4.92
N LEU A 200 13.66 7.73 -5.20
CA LEU A 200 13.08 7.78 -6.53
C LEU A 200 12.98 9.21 -7.04
N GLU A 201 12.52 10.12 -6.19
CA GLU A 201 12.42 11.56 -6.47
C GLU A 201 13.81 12.14 -6.80
N ALA A 202 14.81 11.88 -5.94
CA ALA A 202 16.17 12.32 -6.17
C ALA A 202 16.75 11.78 -7.49
N HIS A 203 16.51 10.52 -7.81
CA HIS A 203 16.99 9.90 -9.05
C HIS A 203 16.32 10.51 -10.29
N VAL A 204 14.99 10.64 -10.29
CA VAL A 204 14.22 11.10 -11.47
C VAL A 204 14.42 12.59 -11.73
N TYR A 205 14.56 13.42 -10.68
CA TYR A 205 14.78 14.85 -10.81
C TYR A 205 16.26 15.27 -10.82
N GLY A 206 17.19 14.33 -10.65
CA GLY A 206 18.63 14.60 -10.66
C GLY A 206 19.12 15.35 -9.41
N VAL A 207 18.40 15.27 -8.30
CA VAL A 207 18.75 15.93 -7.03
C VAL A 207 19.71 15.03 -6.25
N LYS A 208 20.87 15.56 -5.84
CA LYS A 208 21.73 14.83 -4.90
C LYS A 208 21.01 14.77 -3.54
N SER A 209 20.72 13.55 -3.07
CA SER A 209 20.17 13.30 -1.73
C SER A 209 21.14 13.89 -0.69
N GLN A 210 20.73 14.94 0.00
CA GLN A 210 21.41 15.35 1.23
C GLN A 210 20.91 14.42 2.33
N SER A 211 21.82 13.67 2.95
CA SER A 211 21.54 12.89 4.14
C SER A 211 21.01 13.82 5.24
N VAL A 212 19.80 13.56 5.72
CA VAL A 212 19.26 14.23 6.90
C VAL A 212 20.17 13.87 8.07
N PRO A 213 20.73 14.86 8.81
CA PRO A 213 21.46 14.56 10.04
C PRO A 213 20.51 13.86 11.02
N ARG A 214 20.97 12.75 11.59
CA ARG A 214 20.22 11.97 12.61
C ARG A 214 20.23 12.61 14.00
N ASP A 215 20.59 13.87 14.12
CA ASP A 215 20.79 14.56 15.40
C ASP A 215 19.70 15.59 15.61
N ALA A 216 18.59 15.17 16.17
CA ALA A 216 17.72 15.94 17.07
C ALA A 216 16.73 14.95 17.71
N ALA A 217 17.21 14.26 18.76
CA ALA A 217 16.36 13.65 19.78
C ALA A 217 16.15 14.64 20.92
#